data_9df54889d87f5a514881193edf5c35f7
#
_entry.id   9df54889d87f5a514881193edf5c35f7
#
_cell.length_a   1.000
_cell.length_b   1.000
_cell.length_c   1.000
_cell.angle_alpha   90.00
_cell.angle_beta   90.00
_cell.angle_gamma   90.00
#
_symmetry.space_group_name_H-M   'P 1'
#
loop_
_entity.id
_entity.type
_entity.pdbx_description
1 polymer ?
#
loop_
_entity_poly.entity_id
_entity_poly.type
_entity_poly.pdbx_seq_one_letter_code
_entity_poly.pdbx_strand_id
1 'polypeptide(L)'
;AAIQAAPEAFISVGMATTFFTQQLNAAGIEFSDIDSFTKSNGEAITNGKLVYLAGKYSSSVGPAFALVMNAINGNVIRDAQGNAVSLSQNYQVATDSETFDKFYKNDNGDNPIYSRDTLDQIIGDTVTFDTINEVVASN
;
A
#
# COMPACT_ATOMS: atom_id res chain seq x y z
N ALA A 1 -27.65 4.67 3.13
CA ALA A 1 -28.16 4.34 4.48
C ALA A 1 -27.19 4.77 5.58
N ALA A 2 -25.91 4.30 5.61
CA ALA A 2 -24.97 4.65 6.69
C ALA A 2 -24.68 6.16 6.79
N ILE A 3 -24.43 6.83 5.66
CA ILE A 3 -24.13 8.28 5.64
C ILE A 3 -25.38 9.11 6.00
N GLN A 4 -26.58 8.63 5.68
CA GLN A 4 -27.84 9.29 6.05
C GLN A 4 -28.11 9.27 7.55
N ALA A 5 -27.48 8.37 8.30
CA ALA A 5 -27.54 8.36 9.77
C ALA A 5 -26.65 9.43 10.43
N ALA A 6 -25.95 10.25 9.62
CA ALA A 6 -25.04 11.29 10.08
C ALA A 6 -24.03 10.81 11.15
N PRO A 7 -23.19 9.79 10.84
CA PRO A 7 -22.20 9.32 11.77
C PRO A 7 -21.17 10.44 12.06
N GLU A 8 -20.58 10.42 13.24
CA GLU A 8 -19.52 11.36 13.63
C GLU A 8 -18.22 11.13 12.81
N ALA A 9 -17.99 9.89 12.38
CA ALA A 9 -16.86 9.49 11.57
C ALA A 9 -17.24 8.40 10.57
N PHE A 10 -16.52 8.35 9.46
CA PHE A 10 -16.67 7.31 8.44
C PHE A 10 -15.32 6.62 8.20
N ILE A 11 -15.30 5.30 8.28
CA ILE A 11 -14.12 4.49 8.00
C ILE A 11 -14.42 3.60 6.79
N SER A 12 -13.56 3.63 5.79
CA SER A 12 -13.64 2.82 4.59
C SER A 12 -12.45 1.89 4.46
N VAL A 13 -12.65 0.82 3.72
CA VAL A 13 -11.59 -0.08 3.27
C VAL A 13 -11.62 -0.11 1.75
N GLY A 14 -11.03 0.92 1.17
CA GLY A 14 -10.90 1.12 -0.26
C GLY A 14 -12.00 1.96 -0.90
N MET A 15 -11.56 2.85 -1.78
CA MET A 15 -12.37 3.59 -2.76
C MET A 15 -13.41 4.57 -2.17
N ALA A 16 -13.24 5.06 -0.92
CA ALA A 16 -14.16 6.04 -0.35
C ALA A 16 -14.25 7.31 -1.21
N THR A 17 -13.13 7.82 -1.67
CA THR A 17 -13.08 9.00 -2.55
C THR A 17 -13.78 8.76 -3.88
N THR A 18 -13.80 7.57 -4.39
CA THR A 18 -14.48 7.22 -5.66
C THR A 18 -16.00 7.18 -5.51
N PHE A 19 -16.49 6.56 -4.43
CA PHE A 19 -17.92 6.24 -4.32
C PHE A 19 -18.69 7.18 -3.39
N PHE A 20 -18.04 7.80 -2.42
CA PHE A 20 -18.73 8.49 -1.32
C PHE A 20 -18.35 9.97 -1.16
N THR A 21 -17.38 10.51 -1.91
CA THR A 21 -16.91 11.90 -1.75
C THR A 21 -18.07 12.90 -1.75
N GLN A 22 -18.99 12.79 -2.71
CA GLN A 22 -20.10 13.74 -2.81
C GLN A 22 -21.01 13.68 -1.59
N GLN A 23 -21.33 12.48 -1.12
CA GLN A 23 -22.21 12.27 0.05
C GLN A 23 -21.54 12.68 1.36
N LEU A 24 -20.25 12.36 1.50
CA LEU A 24 -19.47 12.73 2.69
C LEU A 24 -19.28 14.25 2.77
N ASN A 25 -18.99 14.89 1.65
CA ASN A 25 -18.87 16.35 1.57
C ASN A 25 -20.21 17.04 1.87
N ALA A 26 -21.32 16.55 1.30
CA ALA A 26 -22.65 17.09 1.55
C ALA A 26 -23.07 16.95 3.02
N ALA A 27 -22.64 15.88 3.68
CA ALA A 27 -22.92 15.63 5.09
C ALA A 27 -21.91 16.30 6.04
N GLY A 28 -20.83 16.89 5.53
CA GLY A 28 -19.77 17.50 6.34
C GLY A 28 -18.92 16.47 7.13
N ILE A 29 -18.96 15.20 6.74
CA ILE A 29 -18.30 14.10 7.47
C ILE A 29 -16.86 13.96 7.00
N GLU A 30 -15.92 13.93 7.95
CA GLU A 30 -14.53 13.51 7.72
C GLU A 30 -14.43 11.98 7.69
N PHE A 31 -13.44 11.46 6.96
CA PHE A 31 -13.31 10.02 6.81
C PHE A 31 -11.86 9.54 6.84
N SER A 32 -11.71 8.25 7.11
CA SER A 32 -10.46 7.50 7.00
C SER A 32 -10.62 6.40 5.95
N ASP A 33 -9.55 6.09 5.24
CA ASP A 33 -9.57 5.04 4.22
C ASP A 33 -8.30 4.18 4.23
N ILE A 34 -8.42 2.95 3.78
CA ILE A 34 -7.31 2.09 3.39
C ILE A 34 -7.33 1.99 1.87
N ASP A 35 -6.50 2.78 1.19
CA ASP A 35 -6.53 2.89 -0.27
C ASP A 35 -5.15 3.29 -0.82
N SER A 36 -5.04 3.34 -2.15
CA SER A 36 -3.84 3.74 -2.87
C SER A 36 -3.56 5.24 -2.77
N PHE A 37 -2.31 5.65 -3.00
CA PHE A 37 -1.93 7.05 -3.11
C PHE A 37 -2.35 7.59 -4.48
N THR A 38 -3.62 7.96 -4.62
CA THR A 38 -4.20 8.52 -5.84
C THR A 38 -4.32 10.04 -5.74
N LYS A 39 -4.41 10.71 -6.89
CA LYS A 39 -4.63 12.16 -6.92
C LYS A 39 -5.90 12.58 -6.17
N SER A 40 -6.98 11.82 -6.30
CA SER A 40 -8.24 12.10 -5.59
C SER A 40 -8.11 11.98 -4.07
N ASN A 41 -7.33 11.00 -3.57
CA ASN A 41 -7.04 10.87 -2.15
C ASN A 41 -6.17 12.04 -1.64
N GLY A 42 -5.19 12.51 -2.43
CA GLY A 42 -4.38 13.69 -2.10
C GLY A 42 -5.22 14.97 -2.05
N GLU A 43 -6.12 15.17 -2.98
CA GLU A 43 -7.07 16.31 -2.97
C GLU A 43 -7.97 16.24 -1.73
N ALA A 44 -8.44 15.06 -1.33
CA ALA A 44 -9.27 14.89 -0.14
C ALA A 44 -8.51 15.16 1.18
N ILE A 45 -7.21 14.80 1.26
CA ILE A 45 -6.33 15.14 2.39
C ILE A 45 -6.11 16.66 2.44
N THR A 46 -5.76 17.27 1.31
CA THR A 46 -5.52 18.73 1.23
C THR A 46 -6.74 19.53 1.64
N ASN A 47 -7.94 19.06 1.33
CA ASN A 47 -9.20 19.69 1.71
C ASN A 47 -9.67 19.32 3.14
N GLY A 48 -8.89 18.57 3.90
CA GLY A 48 -9.22 18.19 5.27
C GLY A 48 -10.40 17.23 5.40
N LYS A 49 -10.74 16.49 4.34
CA LYS A 49 -11.85 15.52 4.34
C LYS A 49 -11.39 14.10 4.63
N LEU A 50 -10.29 13.68 3.99
CA LEU A 50 -9.62 12.43 4.31
C LEU A 50 -8.55 12.73 5.38
N VAL A 51 -8.83 12.33 6.61
CA VAL A 51 -7.97 12.64 7.77
C VAL A 51 -6.92 11.56 8.06
N TYR A 52 -7.10 10.38 7.49
CA TYR A 52 -6.19 9.25 7.65
C TYR A 52 -6.26 8.35 6.42
N LEU A 53 -5.15 8.19 5.73
CA LEU A 53 -4.99 7.25 4.63
C LEU A 53 -3.92 6.23 4.98
N ALA A 54 -4.30 4.96 5.10
CA ALA A 54 -3.35 3.86 5.16
C ALA A 54 -3.25 3.23 3.77
N GLY A 55 -2.14 3.45 3.08
CA GLY A 55 -1.96 3.03 1.69
C GLY A 55 -0.81 2.06 1.49
N LYS A 56 -0.78 1.48 0.29
CA LYS A 56 0.36 0.74 -0.25
C LYS A 56 0.74 1.33 -1.59
N TYR A 57 2.00 1.21 -1.92
CA TYR A 57 2.50 1.59 -3.24
C TYR A 57 2.14 0.54 -4.29
N SER A 58 2.04 0.95 -5.54
CA SER A 58 1.90 0.04 -6.68
C SER A 58 3.05 -0.97 -6.73
N SER A 59 4.27 -0.54 -6.38
CA SER A 59 5.46 -1.39 -6.32
C SER A 59 5.43 -2.43 -5.19
N SER A 60 4.50 -2.36 -4.25
CA SER A 60 4.38 -3.33 -3.14
C SER A 60 4.10 -4.77 -3.60
N VAL A 61 3.77 -4.96 -4.87
CA VAL A 61 3.71 -6.31 -5.48
C VAL A 61 5.10 -6.93 -5.71
N GLY A 62 6.18 -6.13 -5.63
CA GLY A 62 7.54 -6.56 -5.93
C GLY A 62 7.98 -7.85 -5.23
N PRO A 63 7.84 -7.99 -3.91
CA PRO A 63 8.19 -9.23 -3.22
C PRO A 63 7.37 -10.45 -3.66
N ALA A 64 6.08 -10.28 -3.95
CA ALA A 64 5.25 -11.35 -4.49
C ALA A 64 5.70 -11.75 -5.91
N PHE A 65 6.05 -10.76 -6.74
CA PHE A 65 6.66 -11.00 -8.05
C PHE A 65 7.97 -11.77 -7.93
N ALA A 66 8.83 -11.41 -6.97
CA ALA A 66 10.09 -12.11 -6.73
C ALA A 66 9.87 -13.58 -6.35
N LEU A 67 8.87 -13.90 -5.51
CA LEU A 67 8.51 -15.29 -5.20
C LEU A 67 8.12 -16.08 -6.45
N VAL A 68 7.35 -15.48 -7.34
CA VAL A 68 6.93 -16.11 -8.61
C VAL A 68 8.15 -16.32 -9.52
N MET A 69 9.01 -15.31 -9.67
CA MET A 69 10.21 -15.40 -10.51
C MET A 69 11.18 -16.45 -9.99
N ASN A 70 11.42 -16.51 -8.68
CA ASN A 70 12.23 -17.57 -8.07
C ASN A 70 11.68 -18.96 -8.37
N ALA A 71 10.37 -19.13 -8.24
CA ALA A 71 9.72 -20.41 -8.54
C ALA A 71 9.85 -20.81 -10.03
N ILE A 72 9.69 -19.86 -10.96
CA ILE A 72 9.88 -20.09 -12.41
C ILE A 72 11.32 -20.49 -12.71
N ASN A 73 12.29 -19.90 -12.01
CA ASN A 73 13.71 -20.19 -12.17
C ASN A 73 14.15 -21.49 -11.43
N GLY A 74 13.23 -22.18 -10.78
CA GLY A 74 13.50 -23.44 -10.08
C GLY A 74 13.81 -23.31 -8.60
N ASN A 75 13.91 -22.09 -8.06
CA ASN A 75 14.09 -21.83 -6.63
C ASN A 75 12.74 -21.57 -5.97
N VAL A 76 12.01 -22.61 -5.59
CA VAL A 76 10.72 -22.50 -4.92
C VAL A 76 10.91 -22.15 -3.45
N ILE A 77 10.69 -20.89 -3.09
CA ILE A 77 10.85 -20.39 -1.71
C ILE A 77 9.80 -21.01 -0.79
N ARG A 78 10.27 -21.54 0.33
CA ARG A 78 9.47 -22.19 1.37
C ARG A 78 9.89 -21.71 2.75
N ASP A 79 8.98 -21.86 3.74
CA ASP A 79 9.35 -21.67 5.15
C ASP A 79 10.23 -22.84 5.66
N ALA A 80 10.70 -22.72 6.89
CA ALA A 80 11.53 -23.75 7.52
C ALA A 80 10.86 -25.13 7.67
N GLN A 81 9.54 -25.19 7.56
CA GLN A 81 8.72 -26.40 7.60
C GLN A 81 8.35 -26.93 6.20
N GLY A 82 8.79 -26.26 5.14
CA GLY A 82 8.50 -26.62 3.76
C GLY A 82 7.14 -26.16 3.24
N ASN A 83 6.42 -25.29 3.97
CA ASN A 83 5.14 -24.76 3.55
C ASN A 83 5.29 -23.54 2.62
N ALA A 84 4.19 -23.13 1.99
CA ALA A 84 4.12 -21.88 1.28
C ALA A 84 4.35 -20.70 2.25
N VAL A 85 5.15 -19.73 1.80
CA VAL A 85 5.46 -18.53 2.60
C VAL A 85 4.34 -17.52 2.55
N SER A 86 4.23 -16.71 3.62
CA SER A 86 3.33 -15.56 3.70
C SER A 86 4.17 -14.31 3.97
N LEU A 87 4.04 -13.30 3.10
CA LEU A 87 4.70 -12.01 3.26
C LEU A 87 3.75 -11.02 3.93
N SER A 88 4.27 -10.27 4.90
CA SER A 88 3.56 -9.18 5.54
C SER A 88 4.28 -7.86 5.26
N GLN A 89 3.53 -6.84 4.86
CA GLN A 89 4.06 -5.49 4.60
C GLN A 89 3.25 -4.48 5.39
N ASN A 90 3.93 -3.49 5.98
CA ASN A 90 3.28 -2.40 6.68
C ASN A 90 2.57 -1.45 5.70
N TYR A 91 1.49 -0.83 6.16
CA TYR A 91 0.90 0.30 5.45
C TYR A 91 1.78 1.54 5.60
N GLN A 92 1.79 2.36 4.57
CA GLN A 92 2.27 3.72 4.64
C GLN A 92 1.12 4.62 5.04
N VAL A 93 1.32 5.45 6.06
CA VAL A 93 0.24 6.27 6.62
C VAL A 93 0.46 7.74 6.30
N ALA A 94 -0.53 8.38 5.67
CA ALA A 94 -0.57 9.80 5.45
C ALA A 94 -1.76 10.44 6.17
N THR A 95 -1.48 11.47 6.96
CA THR A 95 -2.47 12.27 7.69
C THR A 95 -2.43 13.75 7.30
N ASP A 96 -1.49 14.11 6.42
CA ASP A 96 -1.28 15.46 5.90
C ASP A 96 -0.75 15.45 4.46
N SER A 97 -0.80 16.59 3.81
CA SER A 97 -0.39 16.73 2.41
C SER A 97 1.11 16.51 2.19
N GLU A 98 1.97 16.87 3.15
CA GLU A 98 3.42 16.70 3.01
C GLU A 98 3.79 15.21 2.96
N THR A 99 3.27 14.45 3.92
CA THR A 99 3.46 12.99 3.98
C THR A 99 2.85 12.30 2.76
N PHE A 100 1.64 12.71 2.37
CA PHE A 100 0.99 12.19 1.15
C PHE A 100 1.83 12.44 -0.10
N ASP A 101 2.30 13.65 -0.31
CA ASP A 101 3.09 14.04 -1.48
C ASP A 101 4.40 13.23 -1.60
N LYS A 102 5.04 12.96 -0.46
CA LYS A 102 6.22 12.10 -0.40
C LYS A 102 5.89 10.69 -0.92
N PHE A 103 4.82 10.09 -0.42
CA PHE A 103 4.41 8.75 -0.82
C PHE A 103 3.91 8.71 -2.26
N TYR A 104 3.14 9.71 -2.67
CA TYR A 104 2.66 9.82 -4.05
C TYR A 104 3.82 9.92 -5.06
N LYS A 105 4.85 10.70 -4.75
CA LYS A 105 6.04 10.82 -5.60
C LYS A 105 6.83 9.51 -5.66
N ASN A 106 6.95 8.81 -4.54
CA ASN A 106 7.62 7.51 -4.52
C ASN A 106 6.88 6.46 -5.36
N ASP A 107 5.56 6.46 -5.34
CA ASP A 107 4.75 5.50 -6.09
C ASP A 107 4.66 5.82 -7.60
N ASN A 108 4.62 7.11 -7.95
CA ASN A 108 4.43 7.57 -9.34
C ASN A 108 5.70 8.14 -9.99
N GLY A 109 6.84 8.08 -9.30
CA GLY A 109 8.11 8.60 -9.76
C GLY A 109 9.13 7.53 -10.10
N ASP A 110 10.39 7.97 -10.20
CA ASP A 110 11.52 7.12 -10.57
C ASP A 110 12.11 6.34 -9.36
N ASN A 111 11.53 6.46 -8.18
CA ASN A 111 12.01 5.83 -6.94
C ASN A 111 10.96 4.90 -6.31
N PRO A 112 10.57 3.82 -6.98
CA PRO A 112 9.66 2.84 -6.39
C PRO A 112 10.31 2.19 -5.15
N ILE A 113 9.51 1.85 -4.14
CA ILE A 113 9.97 1.17 -2.92
C ILE A 113 10.76 -0.10 -3.28
N TYR A 114 10.22 -0.92 -4.19
CA TYR A 114 10.93 -2.07 -4.73
C TYR A 114 11.46 -1.73 -6.12
N SER A 115 12.61 -1.04 -6.13
CA SER A 115 13.35 -0.74 -7.37
C SER A 115 13.84 -2.04 -8.04
N ARG A 116 14.32 -1.91 -9.26
CA ARG A 116 14.94 -3.04 -9.95
C ARG A 116 16.11 -3.60 -9.12
N ASP A 117 16.98 -2.74 -8.60
CA ASP A 117 18.14 -3.17 -7.80
C ASP A 117 17.69 -3.88 -6.51
N THR A 118 16.57 -3.49 -5.93
CA THR A 118 15.97 -4.17 -4.77
C THR A 118 15.42 -5.55 -5.17
N LEU A 119 14.75 -5.65 -6.31
CA LEU A 119 14.24 -6.93 -6.81
C LEU A 119 15.37 -7.89 -7.19
N ASP A 120 16.45 -7.39 -7.78
CA ASP A 120 17.62 -8.19 -8.13
C ASP A 120 18.32 -8.81 -6.89
N GLN A 121 18.12 -8.23 -5.68
CA GLN A 121 18.61 -8.81 -4.42
C GLN A 121 17.76 -9.99 -3.92
N ILE A 122 16.50 -10.06 -4.31
CA ILE A 122 15.53 -11.06 -3.84
C ILE A 122 15.07 -12.04 -4.94
N ILE A 123 15.76 -12.02 -6.10
CA ILE A 123 15.56 -12.98 -7.20
C ILE A 123 16.88 -13.68 -7.49
N GLY A 124 16.93 -15.00 -7.36
CA GLY A 124 18.13 -15.79 -7.64
C GLY A 124 18.11 -17.17 -6.97
N ASP A 125 19.04 -18.02 -7.38
CA ASP A 125 19.08 -19.42 -6.99
C ASP A 125 19.39 -19.66 -5.49
N THR A 126 20.00 -18.67 -4.82
CA THR A 126 20.38 -18.75 -3.41
C THR A 126 19.50 -17.92 -2.49
N VAL A 127 18.48 -17.28 -3.03
CA VAL A 127 17.54 -16.45 -2.26
C VAL A 127 16.70 -17.35 -1.35
N THR A 128 16.58 -16.94 -0.10
CA THR A 128 15.76 -17.61 0.92
C THR A 128 14.57 -16.75 1.33
N PHE A 129 13.64 -17.33 2.09
CA PHE A 129 12.54 -16.56 2.66
C PHE A 129 13.02 -15.44 3.60
N ASP A 130 14.06 -15.71 4.39
CA ASP A 130 14.64 -14.72 5.29
C ASP A 130 15.22 -13.51 4.53
N THR A 131 15.92 -13.75 3.41
CA THR A 131 16.41 -12.69 2.53
C THR A 131 15.29 -11.78 2.03
N ILE A 132 14.17 -12.38 1.61
CA ILE A 132 13.00 -11.62 1.15
C ILE A 132 12.39 -10.82 2.30
N ASN A 133 12.22 -11.43 3.48
CA ASN A 133 11.66 -10.78 4.65
C ASN A 133 12.51 -9.60 5.14
N GLU A 134 13.84 -9.72 5.12
CA GLU A 134 14.76 -8.63 5.49
C GLU A 134 14.56 -7.42 4.57
N VAL A 135 14.46 -7.65 3.27
CA VAL A 135 14.20 -6.58 2.29
C VAL A 135 12.81 -5.96 2.49
N VAL A 136 11.79 -6.79 2.76
CA VAL A 136 10.43 -6.30 3.02
C VAL A 136 10.36 -5.49 4.32
N ALA A 137 11.07 -5.90 5.36
CA ALA A 137 11.06 -5.21 6.66
C ALA A 137 11.84 -3.88 6.63
N SER A 138 12.79 -3.71 5.69
CA SER A 138 13.57 -2.48 5.52
C SER A 138 12.85 -1.40 4.71
N ASN A 139 11.72 -1.71 4.11
CA ASN A 139 10.92 -0.85 3.23
C ASN A 139 9.49 -0.69 3.77
#